data_d8f9bff3a8870f5b3da7b22a91d1f9f9
#
_entry.id   d8f9bff3a8870f5b3da7b22a91d1f9f9
#
_cell.length_a   1.000
_cell.length_b   1.000
_cell.length_c   1.000
_cell.angle_alpha   90.00
_cell.angle_beta   90.00
_cell.angle_gamma   90.00
#
_symmetry.space_group_name_H-M   'P 1'
#
loop_
_entity.id
_entity.type
_entity.pdbx_description
1 polymer ?
#
loop_
_entity_poly.entity_id
_entity_poly.type
_entity_poly.pdbx_seq_one_letter_code
_entity_poly.pdbx_strand_id
1 'polypeptide(L)'
;MEKPRPAGIPGTELIGVHDAMPYLVQQNKRVGGEDIQSAAWNAEPIVAGGKHVVVIGGGDTASDCVGTAFRQGAVRVTQLDIRPQPPEKEDKLTVWPYWATKMRTSSSQAEGAEREFQVATLAFVGEDGVLTHVKCCEVDEKRKPIAGKEFFIKADLAFVAIGFAGPLDGGLVDAMGDKLAISKDKRGSTNVVANTSDYRTNIDKLFVAGDVRRGQSLVVWAIREGRQAARAIDEALMGISVLPN
;
A
#
# COMPACT_ATOMS: atom_id res chain seq x y z
N MET A 1 -3.93 -7.35 -6.05
CA MET A 1 -3.38 -6.01 -6.40
C MET A 1 -2.31 -5.65 -5.38
N GLU A 2 -1.21 -6.40 -5.38
CA GLU A 2 -0.21 -6.35 -4.28
C GLU A 2 1.22 -6.14 -4.76
N LYS A 3 1.44 -5.99 -6.08
CA LYS A 3 2.76 -5.64 -6.61
C LYS A 3 3.14 -4.25 -6.08
N PRO A 4 4.20 -4.12 -5.27
CA PRO A 4 4.57 -2.84 -4.69
C PRO A 4 4.97 -1.86 -5.79
N ARG A 5 4.69 -0.59 -5.57
CA ARG A 5 5.18 0.48 -6.44
C ARG A 5 6.67 0.67 -6.19
N PRO A 6 7.51 0.60 -7.24
CA PRO A 6 8.93 0.88 -7.08
C PRO A 6 9.15 2.27 -6.51
N ALA A 7 9.91 2.37 -5.44
CA ALA A 7 10.20 3.67 -4.82
C ALA A 7 11.13 4.53 -5.70
N GLY A 8 12.01 3.90 -6.47
CA GLY A 8 13.04 4.60 -7.24
C GLY A 8 14.02 5.39 -6.36
N ILE A 9 14.15 5.00 -5.11
CA ILE A 9 14.99 5.64 -4.10
C ILE A 9 16.29 4.83 -3.98
N PRO A 10 17.47 5.44 -4.06
CA PRO A 10 18.75 4.76 -3.82
C PRO A 10 18.80 4.10 -2.44
N GLY A 11 19.43 2.93 -2.35
CA GLY A 11 19.63 2.22 -1.08
C GLY A 11 18.47 1.30 -0.68
N THR A 12 17.50 1.05 -1.56
CA THR A 12 16.41 0.09 -1.30
C THR A 12 16.87 -1.34 -1.10
N GLU A 13 18.08 -1.66 -1.53
CA GLU A 13 18.74 -2.97 -1.38
C GLU A 13 19.37 -3.20 0.00
N LEU A 14 19.45 -2.18 0.86
CA LEU A 14 20.03 -2.29 2.18
C LEU A 14 19.20 -3.21 3.10
N ILE A 15 19.89 -4.00 3.90
CA ILE A 15 19.27 -4.79 4.98
C ILE A 15 18.55 -3.81 5.93
N GLY A 16 17.28 -4.05 6.20
CA GLY A 16 16.43 -3.16 6.99
C GLY A 16 15.47 -2.31 6.16
N VAL A 17 15.60 -2.31 4.81
CA VAL A 17 14.62 -1.67 3.93
C VAL A 17 13.67 -2.72 3.35
N HIS A 18 12.38 -2.55 3.53
CA HIS A 18 11.37 -3.51 3.08
C HIS A 18 10.15 -2.82 2.49
N ASP A 19 9.48 -3.47 1.55
CA ASP A 19 8.10 -3.15 1.23
C ASP A 19 7.18 -3.47 2.42
N ALA A 20 6.07 -2.74 2.54
CA ALA A 20 5.15 -2.87 3.67
C ALA A 20 4.47 -4.24 3.76
N MET A 21 4.06 -4.83 2.64
CA MET A 21 3.26 -6.06 2.65
C MET A 21 4.00 -7.27 3.23
N PRO A 22 5.27 -7.56 2.89
CA PRO A 22 6.03 -8.65 3.53
C PRO A 22 6.04 -8.56 5.06
N TYR A 23 6.17 -7.36 5.61
CA TYR A 23 6.14 -7.12 7.05
C TYR A 23 4.76 -7.42 7.67
N LEU A 24 3.71 -6.87 7.07
CA LEU A 24 2.34 -7.04 7.56
C LEU A 24 1.85 -8.49 7.43
N VAL A 25 2.18 -9.16 6.32
CA VAL A 25 1.84 -10.58 6.11
C VAL A 25 2.55 -11.46 7.13
N GLN A 26 3.85 -11.24 7.40
CA GLN A 26 4.55 -11.98 8.45
C GLN A 26 3.90 -11.79 9.82
N GLN A 27 3.48 -10.56 10.15
CA GLN A 27 2.84 -10.31 11.43
C GLN A 27 1.48 -10.99 11.54
N ASN A 28 0.66 -10.96 10.49
CA ASN A 28 -0.62 -11.67 10.48
C ASN A 28 -0.44 -13.17 10.70
N LYS A 29 0.58 -13.76 10.07
CA LYS A 29 0.89 -15.17 10.27
C LYS A 29 1.33 -15.49 11.70
N ARG A 30 2.18 -14.64 12.30
CA ARG A 30 2.56 -14.81 13.72
C ARG A 30 1.35 -14.77 14.64
N VAL A 31 0.44 -13.82 14.42
CA VAL A 31 -0.80 -13.72 15.20
C VAL A 31 -1.70 -14.93 14.97
N GLY A 32 -1.74 -15.47 13.77
CA GLY A 32 -2.45 -16.71 13.44
C GLY A 32 -1.79 -17.99 13.94
N GLY A 33 -0.62 -17.90 14.59
CA GLY A 33 0.13 -19.08 15.06
C GLY A 33 0.85 -19.86 13.96
N GLU A 34 1.00 -19.28 12.78
CA GLU A 34 1.70 -19.89 11.67
C GLU A 34 3.24 -19.72 11.81
N ASP A 35 3.99 -20.73 11.43
CA ASP A 35 5.45 -20.65 11.35
C ASP A 35 5.89 -19.93 10.07
N ILE A 36 6.41 -18.70 10.22
CA ILE A 36 6.91 -17.88 9.10
C ILE A 36 8.24 -18.38 8.53
N GLN A 37 8.97 -19.22 9.25
CA GLN A 37 10.22 -19.85 8.81
C GLN A 37 9.99 -21.21 8.13
N SER A 38 8.73 -21.66 8.03
CA SER A 38 8.41 -22.89 7.32
C SER A 38 8.92 -22.85 5.87
N ALA A 39 9.21 -24.01 5.30
CA ALA A 39 9.73 -24.15 3.93
C ALA A 39 8.87 -23.44 2.85
N ALA A 40 7.58 -23.22 3.14
CA ALA A 40 6.67 -22.51 2.24
C ALA A 40 6.95 -21.00 2.16
N TRP A 41 7.59 -20.43 3.19
CA TRP A 41 7.84 -18.97 3.26
C TRP A 41 9.33 -18.63 3.29
N ASN A 42 10.16 -19.43 3.91
CA ASN A 42 11.63 -19.32 4.03
C ASN A 42 12.14 -17.84 4.01
N ALA A 43 11.45 -16.99 4.75
CA ALA A 43 11.73 -15.57 4.75
C ALA A 43 12.36 -15.14 6.07
N GLU A 44 13.40 -14.33 5.99
CA GLU A 44 14.01 -13.71 7.16
C GLU A 44 12.98 -12.92 7.96
N PRO A 45 12.94 -13.08 9.30
CA PRO A 45 11.99 -12.38 10.14
C PRO A 45 12.19 -10.88 10.12
N ILE A 46 11.13 -10.13 9.74
CA ILE A 46 11.12 -8.67 9.85
C ILE A 46 10.48 -8.34 11.21
N VAL A 47 11.28 -7.77 12.13
CA VAL A 47 10.87 -7.44 13.50
C VAL A 47 11.30 -6.03 13.86
N ALA A 48 10.38 -5.23 14.39
CA ALA A 48 10.59 -3.83 14.76
C ALA A 48 11.05 -3.63 16.22
N GLY A 49 11.01 -4.68 17.04
CA GLY A 49 11.38 -4.58 18.48
C GLY A 49 12.76 -4.00 18.69
N GLY A 50 12.87 -2.98 19.55
CA GLY A 50 14.13 -2.30 19.88
C GLY A 50 14.73 -1.42 18.80
N LYS A 51 14.00 -1.18 17.67
CA LYS A 51 14.48 -0.44 16.50
C LYS A 51 13.87 0.95 16.36
N HIS A 52 14.59 1.85 15.67
CA HIS A 52 14.07 3.08 15.11
C HIS A 52 13.47 2.77 13.74
N VAL A 53 12.19 2.99 13.60
CA VAL A 53 11.42 2.61 12.39
C VAL A 53 10.99 3.85 11.62
N VAL A 54 11.22 3.87 10.32
CA VAL A 54 10.69 4.89 9.42
C VAL A 54 9.69 4.26 8.46
N VAL A 55 8.47 4.82 8.40
CA VAL A 55 7.41 4.38 7.49
C VAL A 55 7.17 5.44 6.43
N ILE A 56 7.36 5.08 5.16
CA ILE A 56 7.24 6.01 4.04
C ILE A 56 5.88 5.82 3.39
N GLY A 57 5.00 6.78 3.56
CA GLY A 57 3.63 6.80 3.04
C GLY A 57 2.63 7.26 4.09
N GLY A 58 1.52 7.84 3.63
CA GLY A 58 0.48 8.41 4.50
C GLY A 58 -0.90 7.71 4.37
N GLY A 59 -0.94 6.52 3.76
CA GLY A 59 -2.17 5.73 3.60
C GLY A 59 -2.38 4.70 4.71
N ASP A 60 -3.45 3.89 4.57
CA ASP A 60 -3.84 2.88 5.56
C ASP A 60 -2.76 1.81 5.75
N THR A 61 -2.13 1.34 4.67
CA THR A 61 -1.01 0.38 4.74
C THR A 61 0.16 0.92 5.58
N ALA A 62 0.49 2.21 5.42
CA ALA A 62 1.51 2.84 6.25
C ALA A 62 1.08 2.93 7.73
N SER A 63 -0.19 3.26 7.97
CA SER A 63 -0.77 3.26 9.31
C SER A 63 -0.69 1.88 9.99
N ASP A 64 -0.95 0.81 9.25
CA ASP A 64 -0.84 -0.56 9.74
C ASP A 64 0.62 -0.92 10.09
N CYS A 65 1.59 -0.48 9.28
CA CYS A 65 3.02 -0.64 9.59
C CYS A 65 3.39 0.10 10.88
N VAL A 66 2.88 1.32 11.08
CA VAL A 66 3.10 2.12 12.29
C VAL A 66 2.62 1.37 13.53
N GLY A 67 1.34 0.96 13.57
CA GLY A 67 0.78 0.25 14.73
C GLY A 67 1.47 -1.10 14.97
N THR A 68 1.77 -1.84 13.91
CA THR A 68 2.49 -3.10 14.01
C THR A 68 3.87 -2.91 14.64
N ALA A 69 4.60 -1.86 14.23
CA ALA A 69 5.94 -1.55 14.77
C ALA A 69 5.87 -1.21 16.27
N PHE A 70 4.90 -0.41 16.71
CA PHE A 70 4.70 -0.14 18.14
C PHE A 70 4.38 -1.40 18.93
N ARG A 71 3.46 -2.22 18.47
CA ARG A 71 3.08 -3.47 19.15
C ARG A 71 4.20 -4.50 19.20
N GLN A 72 5.18 -4.41 18.29
CA GLN A 72 6.40 -5.20 18.36
C GLN A 72 7.48 -4.59 19.26
N GLY A 73 7.26 -3.41 19.84
CA GLY A 73 8.19 -2.76 20.76
C GLY A 73 9.27 -1.90 20.06
N ALA A 74 8.94 -1.24 18.96
CA ALA A 74 9.83 -0.26 18.34
C ALA A 74 10.17 0.88 19.34
N VAL A 75 11.41 1.37 19.32
CA VAL A 75 11.86 2.48 20.16
C VAL A 75 11.23 3.80 19.71
N ARG A 76 11.13 3.98 18.40
CA ARG A 76 10.56 5.17 17.76
C ARG A 76 9.98 4.78 16.43
N VAL A 77 8.84 5.38 16.07
CA VAL A 77 8.23 5.20 14.75
C VAL A 77 7.94 6.57 14.15
N THR A 78 8.59 6.88 13.04
CA THR A 78 8.39 8.12 12.27
C THR A 78 7.69 7.79 10.97
N GLN A 79 6.54 8.41 10.70
CA GLN A 79 5.80 8.28 9.46
C GLN A 79 6.03 9.50 8.56
N LEU A 80 6.45 9.28 7.32
CA LEU A 80 6.72 10.34 6.34
C LEU A 80 5.64 10.39 5.27
N ASP A 81 5.06 11.56 5.05
CA ASP A 81 4.14 11.81 3.94
C ASP A 81 4.65 12.98 3.08
N ILE A 82 4.80 12.75 1.78
CA ILE A 82 5.20 13.78 0.82
C ILE A 82 4.10 14.83 0.58
N ARG A 83 2.87 14.54 0.97
CA ARG A 83 1.74 15.44 0.83
C ARG A 83 1.74 16.47 1.96
N PRO A 84 1.13 17.65 1.73
CA PRO A 84 0.91 18.61 2.81
C PRO A 84 0.01 18.01 3.90
N GLN A 85 0.19 18.48 5.12
CA GLN A 85 -0.68 18.12 6.22
C GLN A 85 -2.13 18.47 5.86
N PRO A 86 -3.07 17.54 5.94
CA PRO A 86 -4.47 17.84 5.71
C PRO A 86 -5.00 18.85 6.74
N PRO A 87 -5.98 19.68 6.38
CA PRO A 87 -6.59 20.62 7.32
C PRO A 87 -7.31 19.86 8.45
N GLU A 88 -7.38 20.46 9.62
CA GLU A 88 -8.09 19.87 10.77
C GLU A 88 -9.58 19.69 10.51
N LYS A 89 -10.17 20.65 9.79
CA LYS A 89 -11.60 20.65 9.42
C LYS A 89 -11.76 20.51 7.91
N GLU A 90 -12.81 19.82 7.51
CA GLU A 90 -13.19 19.68 6.11
C GLU A 90 -13.72 21.01 5.55
N ASP A 91 -13.40 21.29 4.30
CA ASP A 91 -14.09 22.34 3.53
C ASP A 91 -15.40 21.77 2.98
N LYS A 92 -16.53 22.14 3.60
CA LYS A 92 -17.86 21.64 3.25
C LYS A 92 -18.27 21.96 1.81
N LEU A 93 -17.70 22.99 1.19
CA LEU A 93 -18.02 23.39 -0.18
C LEU A 93 -17.41 22.45 -1.22
N THR A 94 -16.34 21.75 -0.87
CA THR A 94 -15.59 20.86 -1.77
C THR A 94 -15.76 19.36 -1.46
N VAL A 95 -16.50 19.00 -0.41
CA VAL A 95 -16.58 17.62 0.07
C VAL A 95 -17.55 16.77 -0.74
N TRP A 96 -18.78 17.27 -0.95
CA TRP A 96 -19.80 16.45 -1.61
C TRP A 96 -19.66 16.48 -3.15
N PRO A 97 -19.70 15.33 -3.83
CA PRO A 97 -19.94 13.94 -3.35
C PRO A 97 -18.65 13.18 -3.04
N TYR A 98 -17.55 13.82 -2.75
CA TYR A 98 -16.23 13.21 -2.56
C TYR A 98 -15.91 13.00 -1.08
N TRP A 99 -14.89 12.18 -0.83
CA TRP A 99 -14.38 11.94 0.51
C TRP A 99 -13.69 13.19 1.05
N ALA A 100 -14.07 13.63 2.25
CA ALA A 100 -13.53 14.84 2.86
C ALA A 100 -12.03 14.75 3.10
N THR A 101 -11.28 15.76 2.59
CA THR A 101 -9.87 15.95 2.90
C THR A 101 -9.75 16.65 4.24
N LYS A 102 -9.45 15.90 5.28
CA LYS A 102 -9.18 16.41 6.63
C LYS A 102 -8.15 15.55 7.34
N MET A 103 -7.49 16.14 8.35
CA MET A 103 -6.59 15.41 9.22
C MET A 103 -7.35 14.28 9.92
N ARG A 104 -6.81 13.08 9.82
CA ARG A 104 -7.28 11.89 10.51
C ARG A 104 -6.12 11.23 11.19
N THR A 105 -6.38 10.76 12.40
CA THR A 105 -5.44 9.96 13.16
C THR A 105 -6.09 8.59 13.36
N SER A 106 -5.51 7.55 12.81
CA SER A 106 -5.96 6.17 13.04
C SER A 106 -5.61 5.73 14.47
N SER A 107 -6.24 4.66 14.95
CA SER A 107 -5.87 4.05 16.22
C SER A 107 -4.38 3.69 16.28
N SER A 108 -3.85 3.16 15.18
CA SER A 108 -2.43 2.81 15.06
C SER A 108 -1.50 4.03 15.17
N GLN A 109 -1.86 5.15 14.55
CA GLN A 109 -1.09 6.39 14.64
C GLN A 109 -1.18 7.02 16.04
N ALA A 110 -2.32 6.86 16.72
CA ALA A 110 -2.52 7.35 18.09
C ALA A 110 -1.65 6.61 19.14
N GLU A 111 -1.07 5.45 18.78
CA GLU A 111 -0.14 4.71 19.64
C GLU A 111 1.21 5.44 19.84
N GLY A 112 1.45 6.58 19.17
CA GLY A 112 2.61 7.44 19.44
C GLY A 112 3.45 7.82 18.21
N ALA A 113 2.89 7.67 16.98
CA ALA A 113 3.62 7.98 15.76
C ALA A 113 3.99 9.47 15.64
N GLU A 114 5.25 9.72 15.35
CA GLU A 114 5.68 11.03 14.86
C GLU A 114 5.37 11.12 13.37
N ARG A 115 4.56 12.10 12.97
CA ARG A 115 4.11 12.25 11.59
C ARG A 115 4.68 13.51 10.98
N GLU A 116 5.49 13.33 9.93
CA GLU A 116 6.12 14.40 9.17
C GLU A 116 5.44 14.51 7.80
N PHE A 117 5.00 15.71 7.48
CA PHE A 117 4.33 16.05 6.21
C PHE A 117 5.23 16.91 5.34
N GLN A 118 4.98 16.91 4.03
CA GLN A 118 5.81 17.61 3.04
C GLN A 118 7.28 17.19 3.10
N VAL A 119 7.53 15.90 3.33
CA VAL A 119 8.86 15.33 3.39
C VAL A 119 9.03 14.27 2.32
N ALA A 120 10.02 14.45 1.45
CA ALA A 120 10.46 13.44 0.50
C ALA A 120 11.60 12.62 1.07
N THR A 121 11.59 11.31 0.82
CA THR A 121 12.73 10.42 1.05
C THR A 121 13.63 10.51 -0.18
N LEU A 122 14.90 10.88 0.01
CA LEU A 122 15.88 11.02 -1.06
C LEU A 122 16.76 9.78 -1.23
N ALA A 123 17.15 9.14 -0.11
CA ALA A 123 17.96 7.93 -0.13
C ALA A 123 17.84 7.17 1.19
N PHE A 124 18.06 5.88 1.14
CA PHE A 124 18.42 5.06 2.31
C PHE A 124 19.94 5.03 2.42
N VAL A 125 20.45 5.28 3.60
CA VAL A 125 21.88 5.37 3.87
C VAL A 125 22.26 4.28 4.84
N GLY A 126 23.33 3.55 4.54
CA GLY A 126 23.74 2.40 5.33
C GLY A 126 25.27 2.30 5.46
N GLU A 127 25.69 1.46 6.37
CA GLU A 127 27.09 1.04 6.58
C GLU A 127 27.12 -0.49 6.48
N ASP A 128 28.13 -1.04 5.83
CA ASP A 128 28.29 -2.49 5.62
C ASP A 128 27.03 -3.20 5.09
N GLY A 129 26.25 -2.51 4.22
CA GLY A 129 25.04 -3.03 3.63
C GLY A 129 23.80 -3.01 4.54
N VAL A 130 23.89 -2.41 5.74
CA VAL A 130 22.79 -2.31 6.71
C VAL A 130 22.32 -0.87 6.83
N LEU A 131 21.01 -0.66 6.84
CA LEU A 131 20.38 0.65 7.00
C LEU A 131 20.76 1.30 8.34
N THR A 132 21.16 2.57 8.30
CA THR A 132 21.47 3.39 9.49
C THR A 132 20.63 4.66 9.54
N HIS A 133 20.33 5.26 8.38
CA HIS A 133 19.58 6.51 8.27
C HIS A 133 18.72 6.56 7.00
N VAL A 134 17.68 7.37 7.07
CA VAL A 134 16.92 7.82 5.90
C VAL A 134 17.27 9.28 5.63
N LYS A 135 17.77 9.57 4.43
CA LYS A 135 18.00 10.94 3.97
C LYS A 135 16.69 11.51 3.44
N CYS A 136 16.27 12.62 4.03
CA CYS A 136 15.00 13.29 3.76
C CYS A 136 15.23 14.72 3.28
N CYS A 137 14.20 15.33 2.70
CA CYS A 137 14.17 16.74 2.36
C CYS A 137 12.74 17.29 2.49
N GLU A 138 12.60 18.51 3.03
CA GLU A 138 11.33 19.22 2.91
C GLU A 138 10.99 19.47 1.44
N VAL A 139 9.71 19.44 1.10
CA VAL A 139 9.24 19.68 -0.27
C VAL A 139 8.27 20.85 -0.33
N ASP A 140 8.23 21.50 -1.48
CA ASP A 140 7.25 22.54 -1.79
C ASP A 140 5.84 21.94 -2.07
N GLU A 141 4.86 22.81 -2.32
CA GLU A 141 3.49 22.41 -2.68
C GLU A 141 3.40 21.53 -3.94
N LYS A 142 4.40 21.61 -4.82
CA LYS A 142 4.54 20.78 -6.03
C LYS A 142 5.32 19.51 -5.78
N ARG A 143 5.64 19.21 -4.50
CA ARG A 143 6.42 18.05 -4.03
C ARG A 143 7.85 18.01 -4.57
N LYS A 144 8.45 19.16 -4.83
CA LYS A 144 9.86 19.28 -5.24
C LYS A 144 10.73 19.55 -4.02
N PRO A 145 11.87 18.87 -3.89
CA PRO A 145 12.81 19.13 -2.79
C PRO A 145 13.25 20.60 -2.73
N ILE A 146 13.25 21.17 -1.54
CA ILE A 146 13.70 22.53 -1.28
C ILE A 146 15.19 22.49 -0.99
N ALA A 147 15.99 23.21 -1.78
CA ALA A 147 17.44 23.24 -1.62
C ALA A 147 17.85 23.71 -0.21
N GLY A 148 18.80 23.01 0.40
CA GLY A 148 19.30 23.30 1.77
C GLY A 148 18.38 22.84 2.91
N LYS A 149 17.30 22.12 2.59
CA LYS A 149 16.35 21.56 3.57
C LYS A 149 16.49 20.05 3.74
N GLU A 150 17.67 19.52 3.45
CA GLU A 150 17.96 18.10 3.65
C GLU A 150 18.27 17.80 5.12
N PHE A 151 17.84 16.64 5.59
CA PHE A 151 18.11 16.15 6.93
C PHE A 151 18.12 14.62 6.96
N PHE A 152 18.60 14.05 8.07
CA PHE A 152 18.68 12.61 8.25
C PHE A 152 17.82 12.18 9.43
N ILE A 153 17.15 11.06 9.27
CA ILE A 153 16.40 10.37 10.34
C ILE A 153 17.10 9.05 10.61
N LYS A 154 17.46 8.80 11.87
CA LYS A 154 17.99 7.50 12.28
C LYS A 154 16.97 6.42 12.01
N ALA A 155 17.39 5.33 11.35
CA ALA A 155 16.53 4.22 11.02
C ALA A 155 17.33 2.90 11.04
N ASP A 156 16.84 1.96 11.81
CA ASP A 156 17.33 0.57 11.80
C ASP A 156 16.40 -0.29 10.91
N LEU A 157 15.21 0.23 10.58
CA LEU A 157 14.20 -0.43 9.78
C LEU A 157 13.37 0.62 9.02
N ALA A 158 13.13 0.40 7.75
CA ALA A 158 12.31 1.26 6.91
C ALA A 158 11.27 0.47 6.13
N PHE A 159 10.02 0.96 6.10
CA PHE A 159 8.93 0.38 5.33
C PHE A 159 8.47 1.31 4.22
N VAL A 160 8.50 0.81 2.98
CA VAL A 160 7.99 1.54 1.81
C VAL A 160 6.51 1.18 1.62
N ALA A 161 5.62 2.16 1.87
CA ALA A 161 4.16 2.01 1.82
C ALA A 161 3.51 3.04 0.89
N ILE A 162 4.07 3.20 -0.33
CA ILE A 162 3.66 4.23 -1.32
C ILE A 162 2.62 3.74 -2.33
N GLY A 163 1.99 2.61 -2.04
CA GLY A 163 0.93 2.00 -2.84
C GLY A 163 1.41 0.91 -3.78
N PHE A 164 0.50 0.41 -4.60
CA PHE A 164 0.73 -0.73 -5.48
C PHE A 164 0.72 -0.33 -6.96
N ALA A 165 1.42 -1.13 -7.78
CA ALA A 165 1.54 -0.90 -9.21
C ALA A 165 0.68 -1.87 -10.05
N GLY A 166 0.14 -2.92 -9.45
CA GLY A 166 -0.64 -3.90 -10.19
C GLY A 166 -0.84 -5.23 -9.47
N PRO A 167 -1.35 -6.25 -10.15
CA PRO A 167 -1.33 -7.62 -9.70
C PRO A 167 0.10 -8.11 -9.47
N LEU A 168 0.27 -9.11 -8.61
CA LEU A 168 1.56 -9.79 -8.45
C LEU A 168 1.95 -10.51 -9.73
N ASP A 169 3.26 -10.57 -9.97
CA ASP A 169 3.83 -11.38 -11.06
C ASP A 169 3.66 -12.89 -10.77
N GLY A 170 3.64 -13.72 -11.82
CA GLY A 170 3.50 -15.17 -11.70
C GLY A 170 2.08 -15.68 -11.43
N GLY A 171 1.09 -14.78 -11.38
CA GLY A 171 -0.31 -15.15 -11.14
C GLY A 171 -1.13 -15.37 -12.42
N LEU A 172 -2.47 -15.45 -12.26
CA LEU A 172 -3.41 -15.65 -13.36
C LEU A 172 -3.26 -14.60 -14.48
N VAL A 173 -2.96 -13.35 -14.12
CA VAL A 173 -2.80 -12.25 -15.09
C VAL A 173 -1.65 -12.55 -16.05
N ASP A 174 -0.50 -12.98 -15.51
CA ASP A 174 0.65 -13.34 -16.34
C ASP A 174 0.42 -14.62 -17.14
N ALA A 175 -0.27 -15.60 -16.55
CA ALA A 175 -0.62 -16.84 -17.24
C ALA A 175 -1.54 -16.60 -18.47
N MET A 176 -2.36 -15.55 -18.45
CA MET A 176 -3.17 -15.15 -19.59
C MET A 176 -2.38 -14.35 -20.64
N GLY A 177 -1.27 -13.74 -20.25
CA GLY A 177 -0.37 -12.98 -21.12
C GLY A 177 -1.11 -11.91 -21.93
N ASP A 178 -0.69 -11.70 -23.17
CA ASP A 178 -1.24 -10.68 -24.07
C ASP A 178 -2.73 -10.91 -24.47
N LYS A 179 -3.30 -12.06 -24.11
CA LYS A 179 -4.72 -12.35 -24.38
C LYS A 179 -5.64 -11.55 -23.45
N LEU A 180 -5.18 -11.18 -22.27
CA LEU A 180 -5.97 -10.44 -21.30
C LEU A 180 -5.79 -8.93 -21.50
N ALA A 181 -6.91 -8.23 -21.71
CA ALA A 181 -6.89 -6.77 -21.87
C ALA A 181 -6.49 -6.09 -20.54
N ILE A 182 -5.46 -5.26 -20.62
CA ILE A 182 -4.90 -4.54 -19.48
C ILE A 182 -4.93 -3.03 -19.77
N SER A 183 -5.28 -2.24 -18.78
CA SER A 183 -5.18 -0.78 -18.81
C SER A 183 -4.09 -0.30 -17.83
N LYS A 184 -3.54 0.89 -18.10
CA LYS A 184 -2.66 1.58 -17.18
C LYS A 184 -3.32 2.88 -16.72
N ASP A 185 -3.28 3.13 -15.43
CA ASP A 185 -3.71 4.41 -14.86
C ASP A 185 -2.68 5.53 -15.14
N LYS A 186 -3.01 6.77 -14.74
CA LYS A 186 -2.12 7.93 -14.89
C LYS A 186 -0.78 7.79 -14.15
N ARG A 187 -0.68 6.88 -13.20
CA ARG A 187 0.51 6.58 -12.39
C ARG A 187 1.27 5.36 -12.92
N GLY A 188 0.82 4.77 -14.04
CA GLY A 188 1.40 3.58 -14.63
C GLY A 188 1.01 2.27 -13.94
N SER A 189 0.06 2.29 -12.99
CA SER A 189 -0.44 1.05 -12.36
C SER A 189 -1.26 0.26 -13.35
N THR A 190 -1.10 -1.05 -13.31
CA THR A 190 -1.74 -2.01 -14.21
C THR A 190 -3.05 -2.50 -13.62
N ASN A 191 -4.15 -2.43 -14.40
CA ASN A 191 -5.45 -2.95 -14.04
C ASN A 191 -5.98 -3.85 -15.13
N VAL A 192 -6.72 -4.89 -14.77
CA VAL A 192 -7.42 -5.74 -15.75
C VAL A 192 -8.68 -5.04 -16.23
N VAL A 193 -8.87 -4.99 -17.54
CA VAL A 193 -10.07 -4.40 -18.15
C VAL A 193 -11.24 -5.37 -18.01
N ALA A 194 -12.31 -4.91 -17.38
CA ALA A 194 -13.59 -5.63 -17.31
C ALA A 194 -14.76 -4.64 -17.31
N ASN A 195 -15.93 -5.07 -17.76
CA ASN A 195 -17.14 -4.26 -17.79
C ASN A 195 -17.53 -3.79 -16.37
N THR A 196 -18.24 -2.70 -16.30
CA THR A 196 -18.79 -2.19 -15.03
C THR A 196 -20.18 -2.74 -14.71
N SER A 197 -20.85 -3.37 -15.68
CA SER A 197 -22.20 -3.90 -15.54
C SER A 197 -22.22 -5.39 -15.20
N ASP A 198 -21.35 -6.17 -15.84
CA ASP A 198 -21.31 -7.63 -15.70
C ASP A 198 -19.94 -8.18 -15.29
N TYR A 199 -18.94 -7.31 -15.13
CA TYR A 199 -17.57 -7.66 -14.67
C TYR A 199 -16.83 -8.65 -15.59
N ARG A 200 -17.30 -8.88 -16.81
CA ARG A 200 -16.64 -9.73 -17.80
C ARG A 200 -15.40 -9.04 -18.36
N THR A 201 -14.37 -9.82 -18.55
CA THR A 201 -13.17 -9.42 -19.29
C THR A 201 -13.39 -9.70 -20.80
N ASN A 202 -12.35 -9.47 -21.58
CA ASN A 202 -12.31 -9.88 -22.99
C ASN A 202 -12.06 -11.38 -23.17
N ILE A 203 -11.84 -12.14 -22.10
CA ILE A 203 -11.68 -13.61 -22.13
C ILE A 203 -12.98 -14.23 -21.61
N ASP A 204 -13.52 -15.19 -22.40
CA ASP A 204 -14.73 -15.91 -22.00
C ASP A 204 -14.56 -16.59 -20.64
N LYS A 205 -15.61 -16.56 -19.82
CA LYS A 205 -15.69 -17.14 -18.48
C LYS A 205 -14.71 -16.52 -17.44
N LEU A 206 -14.01 -15.43 -17.80
CA LEU A 206 -13.16 -14.70 -16.88
C LEU A 206 -13.83 -13.40 -16.44
N PHE A 207 -14.07 -13.28 -15.14
CA PHE A 207 -14.67 -12.12 -14.49
C PHE A 207 -13.66 -11.49 -13.53
N VAL A 208 -13.64 -10.17 -13.43
CA VAL A 208 -12.71 -9.44 -12.57
C VAL A 208 -13.42 -8.30 -11.89
N ALA A 209 -13.26 -8.22 -10.56
CA ALA A 209 -13.88 -7.20 -9.70
C ALA A 209 -12.89 -6.66 -8.66
N GLY A 210 -13.23 -5.56 -8.01
CA GLY A 210 -12.44 -4.93 -6.98
C GLY A 210 -11.17 -4.28 -7.50
N ASP A 211 -10.12 -4.25 -6.66
CA ASP A 211 -8.89 -3.51 -6.94
C ASP A 211 -8.14 -3.95 -8.20
N VAL A 212 -8.24 -5.21 -8.60
CA VAL A 212 -7.62 -5.72 -9.85
C VAL A 212 -8.21 -5.04 -11.08
N ARG A 213 -9.49 -4.69 -11.04
CA ARG A 213 -10.21 -4.00 -12.13
C ARG A 213 -10.12 -2.47 -11.98
N ARG A 214 -10.38 -1.98 -10.77
CA ARG A 214 -10.60 -0.57 -10.49
C ARG A 214 -9.31 0.20 -10.14
N GLY A 215 -8.26 -0.51 -9.74
CA GLY A 215 -7.10 0.04 -9.04
C GLY A 215 -7.34 0.08 -7.54
N GLN A 216 -6.33 0.46 -6.79
CA GLN A 216 -6.44 0.59 -5.33
C GLN A 216 -7.64 1.45 -4.93
N SER A 217 -8.50 0.91 -4.08
CA SER A 217 -9.72 1.57 -3.67
C SER A 217 -10.11 1.18 -2.24
N LEU A 218 -11.32 1.55 -1.84
CA LEU A 218 -11.83 1.25 -0.50
C LEU A 218 -12.45 -0.14 -0.46
N VAL A 219 -12.40 -0.78 0.72
CA VAL A 219 -13.00 -2.10 0.97
C VAL A 219 -14.49 -2.16 0.61
N VAL A 220 -15.22 -1.07 0.79
CA VAL A 220 -16.64 -0.98 0.42
C VAL A 220 -16.88 -1.17 -1.09
N TRP A 221 -15.95 -0.71 -1.92
CA TRP A 221 -16.01 -0.95 -3.36
C TRP A 221 -15.67 -2.38 -3.72
N ALA A 222 -14.69 -2.99 -3.06
CA ALA A 222 -14.36 -4.39 -3.28
C ALA A 222 -15.54 -5.30 -2.93
N ILE A 223 -16.22 -5.05 -1.79
CA ILE A 223 -17.42 -5.78 -1.38
C ILE A 223 -18.55 -5.58 -2.40
N ARG A 224 -18.83 -4.34 -2.79
CA ARG A 224 -19.89 -4.03 -3.77
C ARG A 224 -19.65 -4.73 -5.10
N GLU A 225 -18.45 -4.55 -5.66
CA GLU A 225 -18.12 -5.15 -6.96
C GLU A 225 -18.09 -6.67 -6.89
N GLY A 226 -17.60 -7.25 -5.80
CA GLY A 226 -17.62 -8.69 -5.57
C GLY A 226 -19.03 -9.27 -5.58
N ARG A 227 -19.98 -8.60 -4.89
CA ARG A 227 -21.39 -9.00 -4.87
C ARG A 227 -22.04 -8.90 -6.25
N GLN A 228 -21.81 -7.79 -6.97
CA GLN A 228 -22.34 -7.59 -8.32
C GLN A 228 -21.75 -8.57 -9.32
N ALA A 229 -20.43 -8.85 -9.21
CA ALA A 229 -19.78 -9.86 -10.04
C ALA A 229 -20.34 -11.27 -9.77
N ALA A 230 -20.57 -11.63 -8.50
CA ALA A 230 -21.19 -12.91 -8.14
C ALA A 230 -22.56 -13.07 -8.79
N ARG A 231 -23.41 -12.03 -8.77
CA ARG A 231 -24.69 -12.03 -9.47
C ARG A 231 -24.55 -12.21 -10.97
N ALA A 232 -23.61 -11.47 -11.60
CA ALA A 232 -23.38 -11.57 -13.03
C ALA A 232 -22.86 -12.95 -13.45
N ILE A 233 -22.04 -13.58 -12.63
CA ILE A 233 -21.56 -14.95 -12.82
C ILE A 233 -22.73 -15.95 -12.70
N ASP A 234 -23.57 -15.81 -11.68
CA ASP A 234 -24.75 -16.65 -11.47
C ASP A 234 -25.71 -16.55 -12.66
N GLU A 235 -26.01 -15.33 -13.11
CA GLU A 235 -26.83 -15.10 -14.30
C GLU A 235 -26.21 -15.70 -15.58
N ALA A 236 -24.89 -15.61 -15.73
CA ALA A 236 -24.19 -16.20 -16.87
C ALA A 236 -24.22 -17.74 -16.89
N LEU A 237 -24.24 -18.37 -15.72
CA LEU A 237 -24.25 -19.83 -15.59
C LEU A 237 -25.68 -20.41 -15.60
N MET A 238 -26.61 -19.72 -14.95
CA MET A 238 -27.98 -20.22 -14.71
C MET A 238 -29.04 -19.61 -15.65
N GLY A 239 -28.67 -18.57 -16.42
CA GLY A 239 -29.59 -17.82 -17.28
C GLY A 239 -30.39 -16.73 -16.55
N ILE A 240 -30.58 -16.86 -15.25
CA ILE A 240 -31.20 -15.89 -14.34
C ILE A 240 -30.48 -15.89 -13.02
N SER A 241 -30.56 -14.78 -12.27
CA SER A 241 -30.02 -14.71 -10.92
C SER A 241 -31.05 -14.17 -9.94
N VAL A 242 -31.15 -14.81 -8.78
CA VAL A 242 -31.95 -14.36 -7.63
C VAL A 242 -31.10 -13.65 -6.59
N LEU A 243 -29.80 -13.51 -6.82
CA LEU A 243 -28.91 -12.79 -5.92
C LEU A 243 -29.23 -11.29 -5.91
N PRO A 244 -29.12 -10.62 -4.76
CA PRO A 244 -29.38 -9.18 -4.67
C PRO A 244 -28.35 -8.36 -5.47
N ASN A 245 -28.77 -7.17 -5.92
CA ASN A 245 -27.91 -6.19 -6.59
C ASN A 245 -26.98 -5.51 -5.59
#